data_e1183ae3df1d97ec4f2f5072557587f0
#
_entry.id   e1183ae3df1d97ec4f2f5072557587f0
#
_cell.length_a   1.000
_cell.length_b   1.000
_cell.length_c   1.000
_cell.angle_alpha   90.00
_cell.angle_beta   90.00
_cell.angle_gamma   90.00
#
_symmetry.space_group_name_H-M   'P 1'
#
loop_
_entity.id
_entity.type
_entity.pdbx_description
1 polymer ?
#
loop_
_entity_poly.entity_id
_entity_poly.type
_entity_poly.pdbx_seq_one_letter_code
_entity_poly.pdbx_strand_id
1 'polypeptide(L)'
;MDWYWILLLIIGSLVGFLLLFSLGFSIGVIAYLSHPKHYDPAFCNKVDADKGLLNGQESLPRQPMNFTMADDYEIHGDYIPAEHSRGLIIFTHGYTWCREGALKYVFMSRPLGFDSYIYDVRGHGRNKSAATTMGHQEARDLHEIIAYFRKQRGEETIIGLQGESMGAATSLEALKYGDKIDFIMEDSGYSSLKKELEFQLRKFPFLRPLLPFCSLLLKLFHGYWMKDVDALKAAKDYKGPLLILHGAADTFVPSVCADLIEENHQGFAQKHMFDGCDHTHAAGEKNEEYTKIVREFLSSKILSES
;
A
#
# COMPACT_ATOMS: atom_id res chain seq x y z
N MET A 1 -30.22 34.18 38.40
CA MET A 1 -29.77 32.82 38.00
C MET A 1 -28.62 32.48 38.89
N ASP A 2 -28.72 31.41 39.65
CA ASP A 2 -27.70 31.02 40.61
C ASP A 2 -26.40 30.67 39.90
N TRP A 3 -25.25 30.97 40.50
CA TRP A 3 -23.93 30.83 39.90
C TRP A 3 -23.67 29.37 39.38
N TYR A 4 -24.24 28.36 40.01
CA TYR A 4 -24.09 26.95 39.58
C TYR A 4 -24.79 26.68 38.24
N TRP A 5 -25.92 27.37 37.91
CA TRP A 5 -26.55 27.26 36.61
C TRP A 5 -25.68 27.87 35.48
N ILE A 6 -25.04 29.00 35.78
CA ILE A 6 -24.07 29.63 34.88
C ILE A 6 -22.89 28.67 34.63
N LEU A 7 -22.35 28.06 35.66
CA LEU A 7 -21.28 27.09 35.58
C LEU A 7 -21.67 25.86 34.74
N LEU A 8 -22.87 25.29 34.96
CA LEU A 8 -23.41 24.18 34.19
C LEU A 8 -23.59 24.53 32.70
N LEU A 9 -24.05 25.75 32.37
CA LEU A 9 -24.16 26.23 31.02
C LEU A 9 -22.79 26.39 30.34
N ILE A 10 -21.80 26.91 31.05
CA ILE A 10 -20.43 27.02 30.53
C ILE A 10 -19.84 25.65 30.28
N ILE A 11 -19.95 24.72 31.23
CA ILE A 11 -19.44 23.34 31.08
C ILE A 11 -20.17 22.64 29.93
N GLY A 12 -21.49 22.75 29.86
CA GLY A 12 -22.27 22.16 28.78
C GLY A 12 -21.91 22.72 27.40
N SER A 13 -21.69 24.04 27.31
CA SER A 13 -21.26 24.69 26.07
C SER A 13 -19.85 24.24 25.66
N LEU A 14 -18.93 24.14 26.61
CA LEU A 14 -17.56 23.64 26.35
C LEU A 14 -17.56 22.19 25.89
N VAL A 15 -18.32 21.32 26.54
CA VAL A 15 -18.48 19.91 26.15
C VAL A 15 -19.09 19.82 24.75
N GLY A 16 -20.17 20.59 24.48
CA GLY A 16 -20.78 20.66 23.16
C GLY A 16 -19.79 21.10 22.08
N PHE A 17 -19.02 22.14 22.35
CA PHE A 17 -17.97 22.58 21.42
C PHE A 17 -16.90 21.49 21.15
N LEU A 18 -16.40 20.83 22.21
CA LEU A 18 -15.42 19.76 22.05
C LEU A 18 -15.95 18.58 21.26
N LEU A 19 -17.21 18.20 21.45
CA LEU A 19 -17.85 17.14 20.67
C LEU A 19 -17.98 17.51 19.19
N LEU A 20 -18.44 18.72 18.90
CA LEU A 20 -18.58 19.23 17.52
C LEU A 20 -17.20 19.34 16.84
N PHE A 21 -16.19 19.83 17.55
CA PHE A 21 -14.82 19.88 17.07
C PHE A 21 -14.29 18.48 16.75
N SER A 22 -14.46 17.52 17.69
CA SER A 22 -14.02 16.13 17.51
C SER A 22 -14.69 15.48 16.30
N LEU A 23 -15.98 15.71 16.13
CA LEU A 23 -16.75 15.22 14.99
C LEU A 23 -16.25 15.83 13.68
N GLY A 24 -16.11 17.16 13.61
CA GLY A 24 -15.62 17.86 12.42
C GLY A 24 -14.20 17.44 12.03
N PHE A 25 -13.29 17.35 13.00
CA PHE A 25 -11.95 16.85 12.79
C PHE A 25 -11.95 15.42 12.24
N SER A 26 -12.71 14.52 12.87
CA SER A 26 -12.77 13.12 12.45
C SER A 26 -13.37 12.94 11.06
N ILE A 27 -14.42 13.71 10.71
CA ILE A 27 -14.97 13.74 9.34
C ILE A 27 -13.90 14.22 8.35
N GLY A 28 -13.15 15.27 8.68
CA GLY A 28 -12.07 15.78 7.83
C GLY A 28 -10.97 14.75 7.58
N VAL A 29 -10.53 14.03 8.63
CA VAL A 29 -9.55 12.94 8.51
C VAL A 29 -10.06 11.82 7.61
N ILE A 30 -11.31 11.39 7.81
CA ILE A 30 -11.90 10.30 7.02
C ILE A 30 -12.08 10.73 5.56
N ALA A 31 -12.59 11.93 5.32
CA ALA A 31 -12.74 12.47 3.96
C ALA A 31 -11.38 12.51 3.25
N TYR A 32 -10.32 12.94 3.93
CA TYR A 32 -8.97 12.95 3.40
C TYR A 32 -8.48 11.53 3.06
N LEU A 33 -8.65 10.56 3.95
CA LEU A 33 -8.19 9.17 3.74
C LEU A 33 -9.01 8.45 2.66
N SER A 34 -10.35 8.64 2.66
CA SER A 34 -11.24 7.85 1.82
C SER A 34 -11.48 8.43 0.43
N HIS A 35 -11.16 9.71 0.22
CA HIS A 35 -11.37 10.39 -1.07
C HIS A 35 -10.10 11.12 -1.51
N PRO A 36 -9.04 10.35 -1.86
CA PRO A 36 -7.78 10.94 -2.31
C PRO A 36 -7.96 11.69 -3.62
N LYS A 37 -7.06 12.62 -3.88
CA LYS A 37 -6.90 13.17 -5.21
C LYS A 37 -6.42 12.05 -6.13
N HIS A 38 -7.20 11.75 -7.17
CA HIS A 38 -6.79 10.77 -8.18
C HIS A 38 -5.95 11.44 -9.24
N TYR A 39 -4.82 10.82 -9.56
CA TYR A 39 -4.01 11.23 -10.70
C TYR A 39 -4.40 10.38 -11.92
N ASP A 40 -4.53 11.07 -13.06
CA ASP A 40 -4.79 10.40 -14.33
C ASP A 40 -3.52 9.65 -14.77
N PRO A 41 -3.68 8.50 -15.46
CA PRO A 41 -2.56 7.71 -15.94
C PRO A 41 -1.57 8.46 -16.83
N ALA A 42 -2.02 9.45 -17.61
CA ALA A 42 -1.14 10.25 -18.42
C ALA A 42 -0.23 11.16 -17.57
N PHE A 43 -0.76 11.67 -16.45
CA PHE A 43 0.04 12.43 -15.48
C PHE A 43 1.09 11.53 -14.80
N CYS A 44 0.69 10.34 -14.33
CA CYS A 44 1.60 9.38 -13.69
C CYS A 44 2.75 9.00 -14.66
N ASN A 45 2.40 8.63 -15.89
CA ASN A 45 3.38 8.33 -16.94
C ASN A 45 4.34 9.47 -17.20
N LYS A 46 3.83 10.70 -17.31
CA LYS A 46 4.66 11.86 -17.54
C LYS A 46 5.67 12.06 -16.41
N VAL A 47 5.23 11.99 -15.15
CA VAL A 47 6.11 12.19 -13.99
C VAL A 47 7.23 11.15 -13.96
N ASP A 48 6.92 9.88 -14.20
CA ASP A 48 7.93 8.82 -14.18
C ASP A 48 8.82 8.84 -15.43
N ALA A 49 8.27 9.21 -16.59
CA ALA A 49 9.06 9.43 -17.82
C ALA A 49 10.04 10.60 -17.67
N ASP A 50 9.60 11.73 -17.11
CA ASP A 50 10.46 12.89 -16.86
C ASP A 50 11.63 12.57 -15.91
N LYS A 51 11.48 11.54 -15.07
CA LYS A 51 12.54 10.97 -14.20
C LYS A 51 13.39 9.90 -14.90
N GLY A 52 13.11 9.59 -16.17
CA GLY A 52 13.81 8.54 -16.92
C GLY A 52 13.49 7.10 -16.49
N LEU A 53 12.44 6.89 -15.69
CA LEU A 53 12.09 5.58 -15.12
C LEU A 53 11.34 4.66 -16.09
N LEU A 54 10.83 5.22 -17.18
CA LEU A 54 9.97 4.50 -18.14
C LEU A 54 10.60 4.35 -19.53
N ASN A 55 11.92 4.43 -19.64
CA ASN A 55 12.59 4.24 -20.91
C ASN A 55 12.29 2.82 -21.46
N GLY A 56 11.68 2.76 -22.66
CA GLY A 56 11.30 1.50 -23.30
C GLY A 56 9.91 0.96 -22.93
N GLN A 57 9.09 1.70 -22.17
CA GLN A 57 7.73 1.26 -21.82
C GLN A 57 6.83 0.94 -23.03
N GLU A 58 7.05 1.64 -24.16
CA GLU A 58 6.29 1.41 -25.40
C GLU A 58 6.52 0.02 -25.99
N SER A 59 7.62 -0.64 -25.64
CA SER A 59 7.96 -1.99 -26.07
C SER A 59 7.36 -3.10 -25.18
N LEU A 60 6.73 -2.74 -24.06
CA LEU A 60 6.13 -3.72 -23.16
C LEU A 60 4.87 -4.33 -23.80
N PRO A 61 4.75 -5.68 -23.86
CA PRO A 61 3.61 -6.38 -24.44
C PRO A 61 2.40 -6.36 -23.48
N ARG A 62 1.86 -5.17 -23.21
CA ARG A 62 0.74 -4.97 -22.28
C ARG A 62 -0.54 -5.55 -22.84
N GLN A 63 -1.20 -6.37 -22.05
CA GLN A 63 -2.49 -7.01 -22.34
C GLN A 63 -3.52 -6.55 -21.33
N PRO A 64 -4.54 -5.75 -21.70
CA PRO A 64 -5.60 -5.35 -20.77
C PRO A 64 -6.23 -6.59 -20.13
N MET A 65 -6.30 -6.57 -18.79
CA MET A 65 -6.87 -7.66 -18.01
C MET A 65 -7.58 -7.08 -16.80
N ASN A 66 -8.91 -7.05 -16.87
CA ASN A 66 -9.76 -6.49 -15.83
C ASN A 66 -10.36 -7.61 -14.98
N PHE A 67 -10.69 -7.27 -13.73
CA PHE A 67 -11.37 -8.17 -12.79
C PHE A 67 -12.67 -7.56 -12.32
N THR A 68 -13.72 -8.38 -12.27
CA THR A 68 -14.95 -8.06 -11.53
C THR A 68 -14.85 -8.70 -10.16
N MET A 69 -14.80 -7.90 -9.12
CA MET A 69 -14.71 -8.33 -7.73
C MET A 69 -16.04 -8.93 -7.25
N ALA A 70 -16.02 -9.63 -6.12
CA ALA A 70 -17.20 -10.28 -5.55
C ALA A 70 -18.34 -9.30 -5.19
N ASP A 71 -18.05 -8.00 -5.08
CA ASP A 71 -19.01 -6.92 -4.86
C ASP A 71 -19.40 -6.17 -6.15
N ASP A 72 -19.20 -6.80 -7.33
CA ASP A 72 -19.48 -6.25 -8.66
C ASP A 72 -18.65 -5.00 -9.00
N TYR A 73 -17.59 -4.70 -8.25
CA TYR A 73 -16.68 -3.60 -8.58
C TYR A 73 -15.67 -4.05 -9.65
N GLU A 74 -15.47 -3.20 -10.68
CA GLU A 74 -14.51 -3.49 -11.75
C GLU A 74 -13.14 -2.88 -11.44
N ILE A 75 -12.09 -3.71 -11.46
CA ILE A 75 -10.68 -3.34 -11.34
C ILE A 75 -10.03 -3.43 -12.71
N HIS A 76 -9.49 -2.31 -13.18
CA HIS A 76 -8.75 -2.26 -14.44
C HIS A 76 -7.27 -2.58 -14.22
N GLY A 77 -6.72 -3.46 -15.03
CA GLY A 77 -5.32 -3.84 -14.95
C GLY A 77 -4.74 -4.23 -16.31
N ASP A 78 -3.44 -4.44 -16.33
CA ASP A 78 -2.71 -4.97 -17.48
C ASP A 78 -1.83 -6.13 -17.04
N TYR A 79 -1.89 -7.20 -17.81
CA TYR A 79 -0.94 -8.30 -17.74
C TYR A 79 0.21 -8.04 -18.72
N ILE A 80 1.45 -8.22 -18.26
CA ILE A 80 2.67 -7.99 -19.03
C ILE A 80 3.52 -9.27 -18.97
N PRO A 81 3.49 -10.13 -20.01
CA PRO A 81 4.26 -11.36 -20.03
C PRO A 81 5.76 -11.08 -20.11
N ALA A 82 6.54 -11.91 -19.43
CA ALA A 82 7.97 -12.07 -19.69
C ALA A 82 8.20 -12.91 -20.95
N GLU A 83 9.39 -12.89 -21.50
CA GLU A 83 9.75 -13.72 -22.65
C GLU A 83 9.74 -15.21 -22.30
N HIS A 84 10.26 -15.55 -21.12
CA HIS A 84 10.25 -16.90 -20.54
C HIS A 84 9.74 -16.80 -19.11
N SER A 85 8.47 -17.13 -18.90
CA SER A 85 7.84 -16.99 -17.59
C SER A 85 8.39 -18.00 -16.58
N ARG A 86 8.88 -17.50 -15.45
CA ARG A 86 9.33 -18.26 -14.28
C ARG A 86 8.43 -18.03 -13.06
N GLY A 87 7.53 -17.07 -13.13
CA GLY A 87 6.60 -16.69 -12.07
C GLY A 87 5.85 -15.41 -12.40
N LEU A 88 5.05 -14.95 -11.49
CA LEU A 88 4.25 -13.73 -11.58
C LEU A 88 4.54 -12.80 -10.40
N ILE A 89 4.62 -11.51 -10.66
CA ILE A 89 4.59 -10.49 -9.62
C ILE A 89 3.34 -9.63 -9.82
N ILE A 90 2.55 -9.47 -8.75
CA ILE A 90 1.40 -8.58 -8.72
C ILE A 90 1.84 -7.28 -8.03
N PHE A 91 1.65 -6.16 -8.73
CA PHE A 91 2.11 -4.85 -8.28
C PHE A 91 0.95 -3.99 -7.80
N THR A 92 1.04 -3.49 -6.57
CA THR A 92 0.04 -2.63 -5.94
C THR A 92 0.63 -1.24 -5.72
N HIS A 93 0.09 -0.23 -6.40
CA HIS A 93 0.56 1.16 -6.31
C HIS A 93 0.15 1.85 -5.01
N GLY A 94 0.79 2.99 -4.72
CA GLY A 94 0.54 3.83 -3.56
C GLY A 94 -0.75 4.67 -3.63
N TYR A 95 -1.09 5.28 -2.49
CA TYR A 95 -2.19 6.21 -2.33
C TYR A 95 -2.08 7.38 -3.33
N THR A 96 -3.19 7.80 -3.92
CA THR A 96 -3.31 8.83 -4.97
C THR A 96 -2.76 8.46 -6.35
N TRP A 97 -1.90 7.44 -6.47
CA TRP A 97 -1.25 7.08 -7.72
C TRP A 97 -2.13 6.18 -8.62
N CYS A 98 -1.54 5.53 -9.60
CA CYS A 98 -2.21 4.60 -10.49
C CYS A 98 -1.22 3.51 -10.96
N ARG A 99 -1.72 2.47 -11.66
CA ARG A 99 -0.93 1.31 -12.09
C ARG A 99 0.30 1.65 -12.92
N GLU A 100 0.32 2.80 -13.59
CA GLU A 100 1.46 3.22 -14.41
C GLU A 100 2.72 3.38 -13.56
N GLY A 101 2.59 3.80 -12.29
CA GLY A 101 3.72 3.91 -11.37
C GLY A 101 4.40 2.58 -11.04
N ALA A 102 3.76 1.44 -11.31
CA ALA A 102 4.37 0.13 -11.13
C ALA A 102 5.35 -0.24 -12.26
N LEU A 103 5.30 0.44 -13.41
CA LEU A 103 6.12 0.10 -14.58
C LEU A 103 7.62 0.17 -14.28
N LYS A 104 8.06 1.09 -13.44
CA LYS A 104 9.47 1.18 -12.98
C LYS A 104 9.94 -0.14 -12.37
N TYR A 105 9.09 -0.82 -11.60
CA TYR A 105 9.42 -2.10 -10.96
C TYR A 105 9.32 -3.28 -11.94
N VAL A 106 8.41 -3.20 -12.92
CA VAL A 106 8.30 -4.20 -14.00
C VAL A 106 9.62 -4.32 -14.75
N PHE A 107 10.29 -3.20 -15.05
CA PHE A 107 11.61 -3.19 -15.69
C PHE A 107 12.72 -3.85 -14.86
N MET A 108 12.57 -3.89 -13.56
CA MET A 108 13.54 -4.53 -12.68
C MET A 108 13.41 -6.06 -12.67
N SER A 109 12.19 -6.58 -12.69
CA SER A 109 11.88 -8.01 -12.50
C SER A 109 11.64 -8.78 -13.80
N ARG A 110 11.06 -8.16 -14.82
CA ARG A 110 10.73 -8.81 -16.09
C ARG A 110 11.94 -9.43 -16.80
N PRO A 111 13.15 -8.84 -16.82
CA PRO A 111 14.35 -9.48 -17.39
C PRO A 111 14.77 -10.78 -16.70
N LEU A 112 14.30 -11.02 -15.47
CA LEU A 112 14.53 -12.25 -14.72
C LEU A 112 13.45 -13.33 -14.99
N GLY A 113 12.51 -13.06 -15.89
CA GLY A 113 11.47 -14.01 -16.26
C GLY A 113 10.19 -13.89 -15.44
N PHE A 114 9.97 -12.80 -14.69
CA PHE A 114 8.71 -12.60 -14.02
C PHE A 114 7.69 -11.90 -14.93
N ASP A 115 6.55 -12.55 -15.14
CA ASP A 115 5.37 -11.87 -15.63
C ASP A 115 4.92 -10.82 -14.62
N SER A 116 4.22 -9.80 -15.09
CA SER A 116 3.74 -8.75 -14.22
C SER A 116 2.25 -8.54 -14.39
N TYR A 117 1.55 -8.36 -13.29
CA TYR A 117 0.20 -7.84 -13.28
C TYR A 117 0.20 -6.52 -12.53
N ILE A 118 -0.14 -5.44 -13.24
CA ILE A 118 -0.28 -4.09 -12.69
C ILE A 118 -1.75 -3.70 -12.76
N TYR A 119 -2.29 -3.09 -11.73
CA TYR A 119 -3.70 -2.74 -11.69
C TYR A 119 -3.94 -1.41 -10.96
N ASP A 120 -5.02 -0.74 -11.31
CA ASP A 120 -5.48 0.42 -10.56
C ASP A 120 -6.18 -0.06 -9.28
N VAL A 121 -5.70 0.38 -8.12
CA VAL A 121 -6.35 0.11 -6.83
C VAL A 121 -7.74 0.72 -6.82
N ARG A 122 -8.68 0.11 -6.09
CA ARG A 122 -10.06 0.59 -5.94
C ARG A 122 -10.11 2.12 -5.74
N GLY A 123 -10.96 2.80 -6.51
CA GLY A 123 -11.12 4.25 -6.46
C GLY A 123 -9.98 5.05 -7.11
N HIS A 124 -8.98 4.43 -7.74
CA HIS A 124 -7.84 5.10 -8.38
C HIS A 124 -7.78 4.86 -9.89
N GLY A 125 -6.92 5.62 -10.57
CA GLY A 125 -6.61 5.46 -11.99
C GLY A 125 -7.86 5.52 -12.88
N ARG A 126 -8.14 4.45 -13.62
CA ARG A 126 -9.30 4.32 -14.51
C ARG A 126 -10.52 3.70 -13.83
N ASN A 127 -10.38 3.28 -12.58
CA ASN A 127 -11.48 2.68 -11.85
C ASN A 127 -12.57 3.70 -11.51
N LYS A 128 -13.81 3.23 -11.34
CA LYS A 128 -14.89 4.08 -10.83
C LYS A 128 -14.51 4.66 -9.46
N SER A 129 -15.02 5.85 -9.17
CA SER A 129 -14.84 6.45 -7.85
C SER A 129 -15.38 5.52 -6.76
N ALA A 130 -14.56 5.25 -5.77
CA ALA A 130 -14.89 4.48 -4.58
C ALA A 130 -14.05 4.98 -3.40
N ALA A 131 -14.51 4.73 -2.19
CA ALA A 131 -13.73 5.07 -1.01
C ALA A 131 -12.46 4.22 -0.92
N THR A 132 -11.35 4.86 -0.65
CA THR A 132 -10.10 4.19 -0.26
C THR A 132 -10.17 3.81 1.21
N THR A 133 -9.75 2.61 1.54
CA THR A 133 -9.80 2.06 2.90
C THR A 133 -8.42 1.76 3.50
N MET A 134 -7.38 2.34 2.90
CA MET A 134 -5.99 2.29 3.38
C MET A 134 -5.49 0.86 3.61
N GLY A 135 -5.79 -0.06 2.71
CA GLY A 135 -5.38 -1.47 2.78
C GLY A 135 -6.45 -2.44 3.27
N HIS A 136 -7.63 -2.00 3.76
CA HIS A 136 -8.66 -2.92 4.24
C HIS A 136 -9.40 -3.62 3.10
N GLN A 137 -10.09 -2.86 2.23
CA GLN A 137 -10.80 -3.40 1.07
C GLN A 137 -9.82 -3.74 -0.06
N GLU A 138 -8.76 -2.94 -0.19
CA GLU A 138 -7.72 -3.14 -1.20
C GLU A 138 -7.02 -4.50 -1.04
N ALA A 139 -6.80 -4.95 0.20
CA ALA A 139 -6.25 -6.28 0.47
C ALA A 139 -7.23 -7.42 0.10
N ARG A 140 -8.54 -7.18 0.23
CA ARG A 140 -9.55 -8.13 -0.23
C ARG A 140 -9.57 -8.23 -1.76
N ASP A 141 -9.51 -7.08 -2.46
CA ASP A 141 -9.42 -7.08 -3.91
C ASP A 141 -8.15 -7.80 -4.39
N LEU A 142 -7.02 -7.55 -3.73
CA LEU A 142 -5.76 -8.23 -4.02
C LEU A 142 -5.84 -9.74 -3.78
N HIS A 143 -6.49 -10.18 -2.69
CA HIS A 143 -6.76 -11.60 -2.43
C HIS A 143 -7.53 -12.26 -3.61
N GLU A 144 -8.59 -11.63 -4.09
CA GLU A 144 -9.38 -12.16 -5.22
C GLU A 144 -8.53 -12.27 -6.50
N ILE A 145 -7.65 -11.29 -6.75
CA ILE A 145 -6.71 -11.31 -7.87
C ILE A 145 -5.69 -12.46 -7.70
N ILE A 146 -5.11 -12.62 -6.51
CA ILE A 146 -4.16 -13.70 -6.21
C ILE A 146 -4.83 -15.06 -6.42
N ALA A 147 -6.03 -15.25 -5.86
CA ALA A 147 -6.80 -16.49 -5.98
C ALA A 147 -7.09 -16.84 -7.44
N TYR A 148 -7.41 -15.84 -8.27
CA TYR A 148 -7.57 -16.04 -9.71
C TYR A 148 -6.29 -16.56 -10.36
N PHE A 149 -5.16 -15.87 -10.17
CA PHE A 149 -3.90 -16.29 -10.78
C PHE A 149 -3.43 -17.65 -10.26
N ARG A 150 -3.62 -17.94 -8.98
CA ARG A 150 -3.30 -19.25 -8.40
C ARG A 150 -4.12 -20.37 -9.07
N LYS A 151 -5.42 -20.12 -9.25
CA LYS A 151 -6.30 -21.07 -9.96
C LYS A 151 -5.91 -21.29 -11.43
N GLN A 152 -5.49 -20.22 -12.14
CA GLN A 152 -5.13 -20.32 -13.54
C GLN A 152 -3.76 -20.96 -13.80
N ARG A 153 -2.81 -20.73 -12.90
CA ARG A 153 -1.40 -21.10 -13.09
C ARG A 153 -0.97 -22.33 -12.31
N GLY A 154 -1.76 -22.73 -11.32
CA GLY A 154 -1.45 -23.87 -10.43
C GLY A 154 -0.62 -23.46 -9.20
N GLU A 155 -0.62 -24.39 -8.22
CA GLU A 155 -0.01 -24.18 -6.91
C GLU A 155 1.52 -24.03 -6.94
N GLU A 156 2.17 -24.59 -7.95
CA GLU A 156 3.64 -24.58 -8.09
C GLU A 156 4.17 -23.31 -8.78
N THR A 157 3.29 -22.47 -9.33
CA THR A 157 3.74 -21.21 -9.92
C THR A 157 4.20 -20.24 -8.82
N ILE A 158 5.37 -19.66 -8.99
CA ILE A 158 5.87 -18.62 -8.10
C ILE A 158 4.99 -17.37 -8.26
N ILE A 159 4.34 -16.93 -7.18
CA ILE A 159 3.59 -15.67 -7.13
C ILE A 159 4.17 -14.78 -6.03
N GLY A 160 4.74 -13.66 -6.44
CA GLY A 160 5.20 -12.62 -5.54
C GLY A 160 4.28 -11.40 -5.54
N LEU A 161 4.36 -10.63 -4.47
CA LEU A 161 3.71 -9.33 -4.36
C LEU A 161 4.77 -8.23 -4.31
N GLN A 162 4.51 -7.12 -4.97
CA GLN A 162 5.25 -5.89 -4.75
C GLN A 162 4.29 -4.74 -4.53
N GLY A 163 4.50 -4.01 -3.44
CA GLY A 163 3.69 -2.84 -3.10
C GLY A 163 4.54 -1.62 -2.83
N GLU A 164 3.97 -0.44 -3.11
CA GLU A 164 4.55 0.86 -2.80
C GLU A 164 3.63 1.60 -1.82
N SER A 165 4.15 2.07 -0.67
CA SER A 165 3.40 2.86 0.30
C SER A 165 2.12 2.15 0.79
N MET A 166 0.93 2.69 0.52
CA MET A 166 -0.35 2.02 0.77
C MET A 166 -0.40 0.64 0.09
N GLY A 167 0.17 0.50 -1.10
CA GLY A 167 0.25 -0.79 -1.80
C GLY A 167 1.13 -1.81 -1.08
N ALA A 168 2.20 -1.37 -0.41
CA ALA A 168 3.06 -2.21 0.42
C ALA A 168 2.29 -2.73 1.65
N ALA A 169 1.63 -1.83 2.37
CA ALA A 169 0.76 -2.21 3.48
C ALA A 169 -0.38 -3.15 3.02
N THR A 170 -0.98 -2.88 1.85
CA THR A 170 -2.01 -3.73 1.23
C THR A 170 -1.49 -5.14 0.94
N SER A 171 -0.26 -5.26 0.42
CA SER A 171 0.37 -6.55 0.12
C SER A 171 0.58 -7.39 1.39
N LEU A 172 1.03 -6.76 2.48
CA LEU A 172 1.15 -7.42 3.78
C LEU A 172 -0.23 -7.76 4.38
N GLU A 173 -1.21 -6.84 4.28
CA GLU A 173 -2.57 -7.07 4.74
C GLU A 173 -3.28 -8.23 4.01
N ALA A 174 -2.95 -8.50 2.75
CA ALA A 174 -3.54 -9.59 1.98
C ALA A 174 -3.18 -10.96 2.57
N LEU A 175 -2.07 -11.09 3.29
CA LEU A 175 -1.65 -12.33 3.94
C LEU A 175 -2.68 -12.89 4.94
N LYS A 176 -3.55 -12.04 5.50
CA LYS A 176 -4.63 -12.48 6.42
C LYS A 176 -5.66 -13.41 5.78
N TYR A 177 -5.72 -13.46 4.45
CA TYR A 177 -6.63 -14.34 3.71
C TYR A 177 -6.06 -15.74 3.48
N GLY A 178 -4.77 -15.96 3.80
CA GLY A 178 -4.14 -17.28 3.77
C GLY A 178 -3.72 -17.77 2.39
N ASP A 179 -3.63 -16.88 1.40
CA ASP A 179 -3.12 -17.24 0.09
C ASP A 179 -1.64 -17.66 0.17
N LYS A 180 -1.25 -18.63 -0.66
CA LYS A 180 0.16 -18.97 -0.84
C LYS A 180 0.86 -17.87 -1.64
N ILE A 181 1.69 -17.09 -0.95
CA ILE A 181 2.57 -16.06 -1.51
C ILE A 181 4.01 -16.50 -1.32
N ASP A 182 4.75 -16.55 -2.42
CA ASP A 182 6.10 -17.11 -2.39
C ASP A 182 7.14 -16.07 -1.92
N PHE A 183 6.91 -14.77 -2.16
CA PHE A 183 7.72 -13.68 -1.62
C PHE A 183 6.97 -12.34 -1.64
N ILE A 184 7.45 -11.40 -0.85
CA ILE A 184 6.95 -10.02 -0.86
C ILE A 184 8.13 -9.06 -0.96
N MET A 185 7.96 -8.01 -1.78
CA MET A 185 8.82 -6.83 -1.83
C MET A 185 7.96 -5.62 -1.44
N GLU A 186 8.30 -4.97 -0.36
CA GLU A 186 7.57 -3.81 0.13
C GLU A 186 8.46 -2.56 0.06
N ASP A 187 7.91 -1.46 -0.45
CA ASP A 187 8.59 -0.17 -0.55
C ASP A 187 7.82 0.88 0.25
N SER A 188 8.44 1.36 1.33
CA SER A 188 7.93 2.46 2.17
C SER A 188 6.53 2.21 2.75
N GLY A 189 6.22 0.96 3.12
CA GLY A 189 4.94 0.57 3.71
C GLY A 189 4.81 0.98 5.17
N TYR A 190 3.58 1.32 5.60
CA TYR A 190 3.31 1.56 7.03
C TYR A 190 2.97 0.26 7.76
N SER A 191 3.42 0.17 9.01
CA SER A 191 3.20 -0.99 9.85
C SER A 191 1.77 -1.15 10.36
N SER A 192 1.03 -0.04 10.50
CA SER A 192 -0.43 0.00 10.75
C SER A 192 -1.00 1.38 10.48
N LEU A 193 -2.29 1.44 10.11
CA LEU A 193 -2.98 2.72 9.87
C LEU A 193 -2.96 3.63 11.11
N LYS A 194 -3.05 3.05 12.32
CA LYS A 194 -2.98 3.82 13.54
C LYS A 194 -1.62 4.52 13.69
N LYS A 195 -0.51 3.81 13.48
CA LYS A 195 0.85 4.38 13.59
C LYS A 195 1.08 5.44 12.52
N GLU A 196 0.59 5.21 11.32
CA GLU A 196 0.66 6.19 10.24
C GLU A 196 -0.06 7.49 10.61
N LEU A 197 -1.29 7.43 11.10
CA LEU A 197 -2.03 8.63 11.52
C LEU A 197 -1.41 9.31 12.75
N GLU A 198 -0.87 8.56 13.71
CA GLU A 198 -0.12 9.13 14.84
C GLU A 198 1.11 9.89 14.35
N PHE A 199 1.79 9.39 13.33
CA PHE A 199 2.93 10.08 12.72
C PHE A 199 2.51 11.31 11.94
N GLN A 200 1.44 11.26 11.15
CA GLN A 200 0.90 12.45 10.47
C GLN A 200 0.52 13.57 11.46
N LEU A 201 0.04 13.18 12.64
CA LEU A 201 -0.28 14.11 13.74
C LEU A 201 0.92 14.50 14.62
N ARG A 202 2.18 14.19 14.22
CA ARG A 202 3.37 14.47 15.05
C ARG A 202 3.57 15.95 15.39
N LYS A 203 3.14 16.83 14.50
CA LYS A 203 3.18 18.29 14.71
C LYS A 203 2.05 18.79 15.61
N PHE A 204 0.99 18.01 15.80
CA PHE A 204 -0.21 18.35 16.57
C PHE A 204 -0.60 17.18 17.50
N PRO A 205 0.28 16.77 18.43
CA PRO A 205 0.09 15.54 19.22
C PRO A 205 -1.16 15.59 20.11
N PHE A 206 -1.65 16.78 20.44
CA PHE A 206 -2.90 16.98 21.20
C PHE A 206 -4.15 16.55 20.44
N LEU A 207 -4.08 16.30 19.12
CA LEU A 207 -5.18 15.75 18.30
C LEU A 207 -5.22 14.22 18.31
N ARG A 208 -4.15 13.52 18.71
CA ARG A 208 -4.10 12.05 18.76
C ARG A 208 -5.21 11.43 19.62
N PRO A 209 -5.65 12.01 20.74
CA PRO A 209 -6.79 11.50 21.50
C PRO A 209 -8.11 11.45 20.73
N LEU A 210 -8.20 12.10 19.57
CA LEU A 210 -9.37 12.05 18.68
C LEU A 210 -9.36 10.83 17.72
N LEU A 211 -8.25 10.11 17.59
CA LEU A 211 -8.17 8.94 16.70
C LEU A 211 -9.20 7.83 17.02
N PRO A 212 -9.60 7.55 18.28
CA PRO A 212 -10.70 6.65 18.56
C PRO A 212 -12.03 7.09 17.91
N PHE A 213 -12.30 8.39 17.85
CA PHE A 213 -13.47 8.92 17.15
C PHE A 213 -13.35 8.72 15.63
N CYS A 214 -12.18 8.96 15.05
CA CYS A 214 -11.91 8.63 13.64
C CYS A 214 -12.16 7.14 13.39
N SER A 215 -11.68 6.26 14.27
CA SER A 215 -11.88 4.82 14.15
C SER A 215 -13.35 4.41 14.21
N LEU A 216 -14.15 5.04 15.09
CA LEU A 216 -15.60 4.82 15.16
C LEU A 216 -16.29 5.23 13.87
N LEU A 217 -15.95 6.39 13.32
CA LEU A 217 -16.55 6.85 12.07
C LEU A 217 -16.12 6.01 10.87
N LEU A 218 -14.86 5.53 10.81
CA LEU A 218 -14.43 4.54 9.81
C LEU A 218 -15.30 3.29 9.88
N LYS A 219 -15.60 2.81 11.11
CA LYS A 219 -16.51 1.66 11.27
C LYS A 219 -17.91 1.94 10.79
N LEU A 220 -18.45 3.12 11.07
CA LEU A 220 -19.82 3.49 10.71
C LEU A 220 -19.99 3.74 9.20
N PHE A 221 -19.01 4.38 8.55
CA PHE A 221 -19.11 4.79 7.14
C PHE A 221 -18.47 3.80 6.16
N HIS A 222 -17.44 3.08 6.58
CA HIS A 222 -16.66 2.21 5.72
C HIS A 222 -16.58 0.74 6.20
N GLY A 223 -17.24 0.43 7.33
CA GLY A 223 -17.39 -0.95 7.79
C GLY A 223 -16.17 -1.56 8.52
N TYR A 224 -15.06 -0.82 8.71
CA TYR A 224 -13.84 -1.33 9.36
C TYR A 224 -13.35 -0.42 10.48
N TRP A 225 -12.65 -0.99 11.46
CA TRP A 225 -11.96 -0.24 12.49
C TRP A 225 -10.55 0.11 12.03
N MET A 226 -9.99 1.22 12.48
CA MET A 226 -8.59 1.59 12.22
C MET A 226 -7.60 0.45 12.55
N LYS A 227 -7.85 -0.32 13.60
CA LYS A 227 -7.05 -1.47 14.04
C LYS A 227 -7.15 -2.68 13.11
N ASP A 228 -8.09 -2.68 12.16
CA ASP A 228 -8.27 -3.78 11.21
C ASP A 228 -7.30 -3.64 10.01
N VAL A 229 -6.55 -2.53 9.95
CA VAL A 229 -5.43 -2.31 9.04
C VAL A 229 -4.14 -2.30 9.85
N ASP A 230 -3.52 -3.48 9.95
CA ASP A 230 -2.34 -3.75 10.77
C ASP A 230 -1.47 -4.81 10.07
N ALA A 231 -0.52 -4.31 9.26
CA ALA A 231 0.36 -5.15 8.46
C ALA A 231 1.22 -6.10 9.31
N LEU A 232 1.61 -5.69 10.53
CA LEU A 232 2.37 -6.55 11.44
C LEU A 232 1.54 -7.75 11.87
N LYS A 233 0.27 -7.52 12.20
CA LYS A 233 -0.64 -8.59 12.60
C LYS A 233 -0.99 -9.50 11.43
N ALA A 234 -1.21 -8.94 10.24
CA ALA A 234 -1.55 -9.71 9.05
C ALA A 234 -0.38 -10.59 8.60
N ALA A 235 0.87 -10.08 8.70
CA ALA A 235 2.07 -10.78 8.30
C ALA A 235 2.65 -11.72 9.37
N LYS A 236 2.05 -11.79 10.56
CA LYS A 236 2.61 -12.50 11.73
C LYS A 236 3.03 -13.94 11.45
N ASP A 237 2.23 -14.67 10.69
CA ASP A 237 2.44 -16.10 10.42
C ASP A 237 3.09 -16.35 9.05
N TYR A 238 3.37 -15.28 8.30
CA TYR A 238 4.07 -15.38 7.03
C TYR A 238 5.56 -15.61 7.26
N LYS A 239 6.12 -16.63 6.58
CA LYS A 239 7.54 -17.03 6.68
C LYS A 239 8.27 -16.97 5.35
N GLY A 240 7.57 -16.59 4.28
CA GLY A 240 8.20 -16.42 2.96
C GLY A 240 9.22 -15.29 2.95
N PRO A 241 10.13 -15.25 1.97
CA PRO A 241 11.11 -14.19 1.83
C PRO A 241 10.47 -12.81 1.73
N LEU A 242 11.03 -11.85 2.46
CA LEU A 242 10.57 -10.47 2.50
C LEU A 242 11.73 -9.51 2.20
N LEU A 243 11.55 -8.67 1.18
CA LEU A 243 12.44 -7.55 0.89
C LEU A 243 11.77 -6.26 1.34
N ILE A 244 12.42 -5.52 2.22
CA ILE A 244 11.96 -4.25 2.80
C ILE A 244 12.85 -3.14 2.27
N LEU A 245 12.26 -2.16 1.57
CA LEU A 245 12.93 -1.04 0.96
C LEU A 245 12.33 0.25 1.51
N HIS A 246 13.14 1.19 2.02
CA HIS A 246 12.60 2.40 2.62
C HIS A 246 13.56 3.58 2.50
N GLY A 247 13.03 4.78 2.27
CA GLY A 247 13.83 6.00 2.31
C GLY A 247 14.18 6.39 3.75
N ALA A 248 15.48 6.56 4.06
CA ALA A 248 15.90 6.92 5.42
C ALA A 248 15.43 8.31 5.86
N ALA A 249 15.15 9.21 4.91
CA ALA A 249 14.62 10.55 5.15
C ALA A 249 13.11 10.65 4.91
N ASP A 250 12.38 9.53 4.91
CA ASP A 250 10.94 9.50 4.65
C ASP A 250 10.17 10.38 5.64
N THR A 251 9.54 11.42 5.10
CA THR A 251 8.76 12.41 5.87
C THR A 251 7.28 12.08 5.92
N PHE A 252 6.81 11.08 5.14
CA PHE A 252 5.41 10.69 5.05
C PHE A 252 5.13 9.40 5.84
N VAL A 253 5.81 8.29 5.56
CA VAL A 253 5.76 7.06 6.36
C VAL A 253 7.03 6.96 7.21
N PRO A 254 6.92 6.87 8.54
CA PRO A 254 8.11 6.85 9.38
C PRO A 254 8.97 5.60 9.14
N SER A 255 10.27 5.78 8.93
CA SER A 255 11.22 4.70 8.63
C SER A 255 11.24 3.58 9.70
N VAL A 256 10.84 3.90 10.94
CA VAL A 256 10.64 2.88 11.99
C VAL A 256 9.61 1.82 11.61
N CYS A 257 8.75 2.06 10.62
CA CYS A 257 7.83 1.04 10.11
C CYS A 257 8.59 -0.13 9.46
N ALA A 258 9.68 0.16 8.73
CA ALA A 258 10.56 -0.87 8.15
C ALA A 258 11.22 -1.72 9.25
N ASP A 259 11.69 -1.09 10.35
CA ASP A 259 12.25 -1.80 11.48
C ASP A 259 11.23 -2.73 12.13
N LEU A 260 10.01 -2.23 12.37
CA LEU A 260 8.94 -3.00 12.97
C LEU A 260 8.49 -4.18 12.09
N ILE A 261 8.44 -4.00 10.78
CA ILE A 261 8.10 -5.07 9.83
C ILE A 261 9.19 -6.15 9.87
N GLU A 262 10.48 -5.76 9.81
CA GLU A 262 11.59 -6.70 9.90
C GLU A 262 11.60 -7.47 11.23
N GLU A 263 11.49 -6.77 12.36
CA GLU A 263 11.52 -7.36 13.71
C GLU A 263 10.36 -8.35 13.97
N ASN A 264 9.21 -8.13 13.35
CA ASN A 264 8.05 -9.00 13.53
C ASN A 264 7.97 -10.13 12.49
N HIS A 265 8.79 -10.10 11.44
CA HIS A 265 8.82 -11.15 10.44
C HIS A 265 9.54 -12.40 10.97
N GLN A 266 8.97 -13.59 10.74
CA GLN A 266 9.50 -14.86 11.26
C GLN A 266 10.33 -15.65 10.23
N GLY A 267 10.40 -15.20 8.98
CA GLY A 267 11.13 -15.82 7.89
C GLY A 267 12.42 -15.06 7.54
N PHE A 268 12.90 -15.28 6.32
CA PHE A 268 14.00 -14.48 5.79
C PHE A 268 13.53 -13.07 5.46
N ALA A 269 14.11 -12.06 6.08
CA ALA A 269 13.94 -10.66 5.74
C ALA A 269 15.26 -10.01 5.32
N GLN A 270 15.22 -9.21 4.27
CA GLN A 270 16.30 -8.33 3.86
C GLN A 270 15.78 -6.91 3.84
N LYS A 271 16.37 -6.06 4.68
CA LYS A 271 16.02 -4.64 4.73
C LYS A 271 17.13 -3.78 4.12
N HIS A 272 16.71 -2.78 3.34
CA HIS A 272 17.63 -1.76 2.83
C HIS A 272 17.04 -0.36 3.01
N MET A 273 17.81 0.49 3.69
CA MET A 273 17.47 1.90 3.92
C MET A 273 18.26 2.77 2.96
N PHE A 274 17.57 3.59 2.18
CA PHE A 274 18.20 4.47 1.20
C PHE A 274 18.49 5.85 1.81
N ASP A 275 19.76 6.13 2.05
CA ASP A 275 20.19 7.38 2.65
C ASP A 275 19.79 8.59 1.82
N GLY A 276 19.18 9.58 2.50
CA GLY A 276 18.75 10.85 1.92
C GLY A 276 17.48 10.79 1.08
N CYS A 277 16.94 9.60 0.78
CA CYS A 277 15.70 9.47 0.01
C CYS A 277 14.47 9.73 0.89
N ASP A 278 13.53 10.52 0.37
CA ASP A 278 12.20 10.72 0.96
C ASP A 278 11.25 9.61 0.50
N HIS A 279 9.98 9.70 0.87
CA HIS A 279 8.91 8.71 0.65
C HIS A 279 8.84 8.24 -0.81
N THR A 280 9.06 6.93 -1.04
CA THR A 280 9.02 6.26 -2.35
C THR A 280 9.97 6.83 -3.41
N HIS A 281 10.91 7.69 -3.04
CA HIS A 281 11.85 8.31 -3.98
C HIS A 281 13.02 7.39 -4.36
N ALA A 282 13.31 6.37 -3.57
CA ALA A 282 14.50 5.52 -3.75
C ALA A 282 14.56 4.85 -5.12
N ALA A 283 13.43 4.31 -5.62
CA ALA A 283 13.37 3.67 -6.93
C ALA A 283 13.71 4.61 -8.10
N GLY A 284 13.53 5.94 -7.91
CA GLY A 284 13.91 6.96 -8.88
C GLY A 284 15.32 7.51 -8.66
N GLU A 285 15.59 8.00 -7.44
CA GLU A 285 16.83 8.73 -7.12
C GLU A 285 18.05 7.81 -7.00
N LYS A 286 17.85 6.55 -6.62
CA LYS A 286 18.86 5.49 -6.44
C LYS A 286 18.58 4.28 -7.35
N ASN A 287 18.11 4.53 -8.57
CA ASN A 287 17.58 3.50 -9.46
C ASN A 287 18.53 2.32 -9.68
N GLU A 288 19.83 2.56 -9.91
CA GLU A 288 20.82 1.49 -10.13
C GLU A 288 20.99 0.61 -8.87
N GLU A 289 21.14 1.24 -7.70
CA GLU A 289 21.25 0.55 -6.42
C GLU A 289 19.98 -0.25 -6.11
N TYR A 290 18.82 0.40 -6.25
CA TYR A 290 17.51 -0.20 -6.04
C TYR A 290 17.32 -1.43 -6.96
N THR A 291 17.56 -1.27 -8.25
CA THR A 291 17.47 -2.34 -9.25
C THR A 291 18.38 -3.50 -8.92
N LYS A 292 19.62 -3.22 -8.51
CA LYS A 292 20.59 -4.24 -8.11
C LYS A 292 20.05 -5.06 -6.93
N ILE A 293 19.58 -4.40 -5.86
CA ILE A 293 19.05 -5.06 -4.66
C ILE A 293 17.85 -5.96 -5.00
N VAL A 294 16.88 -5.44 -5.78
CA VAL A 294 15.71 -6.22 -6.22
C VAL A 294 16.14 -7.45 -7.03
N ARG A 295 17.05 -7.28 -7.98
CA ARG A 295 17.52 -8.41 -8.81
C ARG A 295 18.33 -9.44 -8.03
N GLU A 296 19.16 -9.01 -7.10
CA GLU A 296 19.91 -9.90 -6.22
C GLU A 296 18.98 -10.71 -5.33
N PHE A 297 17.96 -10.06 -4.72
CA PHE A 297 16.93 -10.74 -3.94
C PHE A 297 16.20 -11.79 -4.77
N LEU A 298 15.64 -11.40 -5.92
CA LEU A 298 14.91 -12.31 -6.80
C LEU A 298 15.76 -13.48 -7.29
N SER A 299 17.02 -13.23 -7.68
CA SER A 299 17.90 -14.26 -8.21
C SER A 299 18.40 -15.23 -7.14
N SER A 300 18.78 -14.70 -5.95
CA SER A 300 19.45 -15.50 -4.92
C SER A 300 18.48 -16.17 -3.94
N LYS A 301 17.28 -15.61 -3.74
CA LYS A 301 16.34 -16.11 -2.74
C LYS A 301 15.11 -16.76 -3.33
N ILE A 302 14.73 -16.39 -4.56
CA ILE A 302 13.52 -16.90 -5.17
C ILE A 302 13.85 -17.92 -6.27
N LEU A 303 14.73 -17.54 -7.19
CA LEU A 303 15.02 -18.37 -8.36
C LEU A 303 16.10 -19.42 -8.15
N SER A 304 16.88 -19.35 -7.08
CA SER A 304 17.88 -20.36 -6.72
C SER A 304 17.29 -21.56 -5.95
N GLU A 305 16.13 -21.39 -5.34
CA GLU A 305 15.44 -22.41 -4.56
C GLU A 305 14.31 -23.11 -5.35
N SER A 306 14.05 -22.67 -6.56
CA SER A 306 13.09 -23.22 -7.55
C SER A 306 13.87 -24.01 -8.65
#